data_5b2c66623920b2d8bf400181bd88ae05
#
_entry.id   5b2c66623920b2d8bf400181bd88ae05
#
_cell.length_a   1.000
_cell.length_b   1.000
_cell.length_c   1.000
_cell.angle_alpha   90.00
_cell.angle_beta   90.00
_cell.angle_gamma   90.00
#
_symmetry.space_group_name_H-M   'P 1'
#
loop_
_entity.id
_entity.type
_entity.pdbx_description
1 polymer ?
#
loop_
_entity_poly.entity_id
_entity_poly.type
_entity_poly.pdbx_seq_one_letter_code
_entity_poly.pdbx_strand_id
1 'polypeptide(L)'
;MTLPPTGSSIPNREIQAKRERTMPHATQMSAADTGLLVIDVQEKLVPKLFDATALVRNIAFLLDAAHLLNVPVQCTEQYPRGLGATVPELVGKLPERPDKVAFSSCAVPSIVQSFHREARPKVVLCGIETHVCVLHTALDLLALNFRVYVAVDAVGSRSRIDHDIALRRLERAGAILTTSEMCVFEWIGGAGHPQFKAVSQLIQERMKQINN
;
A
#
# COMPACT_ATOMS: atom_id res chain seq x y z
N MET A 1 -21.54 -65.07 24.38
CA MET A 1 -20.54 -64.51 23.49
C MET A 1 -21.15 -63.23 22.93
N THR A 2 -20.86 -62.10 23.56
CA THR A 2 -21.40 -60.78 23.21
C THR A 2 -20.30 -59.93 22.58
N LEU A 3 -20.53 -59.45 21.38
CA LEU A 3 -19.63 -58.55 20.67
C LEU A 3 -19.66 -57.15 21.28
N PRO A 4 -18.51 -56.43 21.32
CA PRO A 4 -18.46 -55.06 21.81
C PRO A 4 -18.98 -54.04 20.74
N PRO A 5 -19.49 -52.88 21.15
CA PRO A 5 -19.97 -51.86 20.22
C PRO A 5 -18.79 -51.11 19.57
N THR A 6 -18.89 -51.01 18.26
CA THR A 6 -17.95 -50.28 17.40
C THR A 6 -18.25 -48.78 17.36
N GLY A 7 -17.19 -47.97 17.46
CA GLY A 7 -17.10 -46.74 16.69
C GLY A 7 -17.61 -45.48 17.34
N SER A 8 -16.73 -44.80 18.04
CA SER A 8 -16.84 -43.35 18.29
C SER A 8 -16.61 -42.58 17.00
N SER A 9 -17.67 -41.99 16.46
CA SER A 9 -17.60 -41.04 15.37
C SER A 9 -16.98 -39.73 15.87
N ILE A 10 -15.79 -39.40 15.40
CA ILE A 10 -15.14 -38.09 15.61
C ILE A 10 -15.99 -37.02 14.92
N PRO A 11 -16.28 -35.90 15.58
CA PRO A 11 -17.23 -34.94 15.06
C PRO A 11 -16.71 -34.18 13.85
N ASN A 12 -17.48 -34.23 12.80
CA ASN A 12 -17.33 -33.59 11.49
C ASN A 12 -17.28 -32.04 11.56
N ARG A 13 -17.29 -31.44 12.76
CA ARG A 13 -17.30 -29.96 12.95
C ARG A 13 -15.97 -29.28 12.68
N GLU A 14 -14.83 -29.91 12.97
CA GLU A 14 -13.52 -29.31 12.70
C GLU A 14 -13.13 -29.36 11.22
N ILE A 15 -13.62 -30.35 10.47
CA ILE A 15 -13.39 -30.44 9.03
C ILE A 15 -14.29 -29.46 8.28
N GLN A 16 -15.50 -29.17 8.79
CA GLN A 16 -16.42 -28.20 8.22
C GLN A 16 -15.97 -26.75 8.44
N ALA A 17 -15.43 -26.41 9.62
CA ALA A 17 -14.87 -25.10 9.92
C ALA A 17 -13.62 -24.74 9.07
N LYS A 18 -12.90 -25.73 8.53
CA LYS A 18 -11.80 -25.51 7.57
C LYS A 18 -12.27 -25.29 6.12
N ARG A 19 -13.52 -25.62 5.78
CA ARG A 19 -14.07 -25.50 4.42
C ARG A 19 -14.74 -24.15 4.12
N GLU A 20 -15.01 -23.32 5.13
CA GLU A 20 -15.64 -22.00 4.95
C GLU A 20 -14.65 -20.82 4.88
N ARG A 21 -13.35 -21.05 4.65
CA ARG A 21 -12.49 -19.98 4.15
C ARG A 21 -12.89 -19.75 2.68
N THR A 22 -13.81 -18.83 2.47
CA THR A 22 -13.98 -18.22 1.15
C THR A 22 -12.63 -17.77 0.65
N MET A 23 -12.19 -18.31 -0.49
CA MET A 23 -10.94 -17.86 -1.10
C MET A 23 -11.07 -16.36 -1.36
N PRO A 24 -10.14 -15.51 -0.89
CA PRO A 24 -10.21 -14.09 -1.13
C PRO A 24 -10.20 -13.83 -2.65
N HIS A 25 -10.96 -12.83 -3.08
CA HIS A 25 -10.94 -12.44 -4.48
C HIS A 25 -9.51 -12.10 -4.92
N ALA A 26 -9.17 -12.42 -6.15
CA ALA A 26 -7.80 -12.25 -6.65
C ALA A 26 -7.27 -10.80 -6.53
N THR A 27 -8.16 -9.80 -6.55
CA THR A 27 -7.79 -8.39 -6.35
C THR A 27 -7.79 -7.94 -4.90
N GLN A 28 -8.21 -8.75 -3.95
CA GLN A 28 -8.16 -8.40 -2.53
C GLN A 28 -6.73 -8.48 -2.02
N MET A 29 -6.28 -7.46 -1.29
CA MET A 29 -4.96 -7.43 -0.64
C MET A 29 -4.99 -8.11 0.73
N SER A 30 -3.79 -8.47 1.22
CA SER A 30 -3.53 -8.81 2.62
C SER A 30 -2.17 -8.25 3.03
N ALA A 31 -1.95 -8.05 4.33
CA ALA A 31 -0.63 -7.64 4.82
C ALA A 31 0.48 -8.65 4.44
N ALA A 32 0.13 -9.92 4.25
CA ALA A 32 1.10 -10.98 3.92
C ALA A 32 1.57 -10.97 2.47
N ASP A 33 0.81 -10.40 1.53
CA ASP A 33 1.11 -10.44 0.09
C ASP A 33 1.30 -9.05 -0.54
N THR A 34 1.32 -8.00 0.28
CA THR A 34 1.40 -6.62 -0.18
C THR A 34 2.67 -5.94 0.30
N GLY A 35 3.26 -5.08 -0.55
CA GLY A 35 4.27 -4.09 -0.20
C GLY A 35 3.76 -2.68 -0.43
N LEU A 36 4.31 -1.70 0.29
CA LEU A 36 4.02 -0.27 0.13
C LEU A 36 5.23 0.43 -0.49
N LEU A 37 5.02 1.20 -1.56
CA LEU A 37 6.04 2.03 -2.19
C LEU A 37 5.65 3.51 -2.11
N VAL A 38 6.48 4.28 -1.40
CA VAL A 38 6.36 5.74 -1.28
C VAL A 38 7.27 6.42 -2.29
N ILE A 39 6.71 7.23 -3.18
CA ILE A 39 7.43 7.79 -4.32
C ILE A 39 7.65 9.29 -4.13
N ASP A 40 8.91 9.70 -3.96
CA ASP A 40 9.46 11.06 -4.15
C ASP A 40 8.73 12.20 -3.39
N VAL A 41 8.30 11.98 -2.15
CA VAL A 41 7.56 13.00 -1.36
C VAL A 41 8.54 14.02 -0.78
N GLN A 42 9.02 14.96 -1.63
CA GLN A 42 10.16 15.82 -1.35
C GLN A 42 9.77 17.30 -1.14
N GLU A 43 10.59 18.00 -0.35
CA GLU A 43 10.39 19.37 0.15
C GLU A 43 10.08 20.41 -0.94
N LYS A 44 10.73 20.32 -2.12
CA LYS A 44 10.52 21.28 -3.20
C LYS A 44 9.35 20.93 -4.13
N LEU A 45 8.82 19.72 -4.03
CA LEU A 45 7.68 19.25 -4.83
C LEU A 45 6.35 19.37 -4.08
N VAL A 46 6.31 18.94 -2.83
CA VAL A 46 5.09 18.91 -2.01
C VAL A 46 4.36 20.27 -1.96
N PRO A 47 5.03 21.43 -1.75
CA PRO A 47 4.33 22.73 -1.68
C PRO A 47 3.64 23.16 -2.98
N LYS A 48 3.93 22.50 -4.10
CA LYS A 48 3.34 22.81 -5.41
C LYS A 48 2.05 22.02 -5.69
N LEU A 49 1.71 21.06 -4.85
CA LEU A 49 0.55 20.19 -5.03
C LEU A 49 -0.74 20.91 -4.59
N PHE A 50 -1.86 20.60 -5.24
CA PHE A 50 -3.14 21.22 -4.92
C PHE A 50 -3.75 20.75 -3.57
N ASP A 51 -3.29 19.63 -3.01
CA ASP A 51 -3.77 19.11 -1.71
C ASP A 51 -2.62 18.46 -0.90
N ALA A 52 -1.55 19.22 -0.72
CA ALA A 52 -0.31 18.75 -0.10
C ALA A 52 -0.50 18.20 1.32
N THR A 53 -1.26 18.93 2.14
CA THR A 53 -1.47 18.57 3.57
C THR A 53 -2.22 17.25 3.71
N ALA A 54 -3.32 17.08 2.97
CA ALA A 54 -4.09 15.83 3.01
C ALA A 54 -3.27 14.66 2.46
N LEU A 55 -2.50 14.86 1.39
CA LEU A 55 -1.63 13.85 0.81
C LEU A 55 -0.59 13.36 1.83
N VAL A 56 0.18 14.26 2.45
CA VAL A 56 1.22 13.90 3.42
C VAL A 56 0.60 13.18 4.63
N ARG A 57 -0.53 13.66 5.15
CA ARG A 57 -1.29 13.00 6.22
C ARG A 57 -1.71 11.57 5.85
N ASN A 58 -2.25 11.36 4.63
CA ASN A 58 -2.70 10.05 4.17
C ASN A 58 -1.53 9.08 3.94
N ILE A 59 -0.38 9.58 3.48
CA ILE A 59 0.85 8.77 3.39
C ILE A 59 1.35 8.40 4.80
N ALA A 60 1.37 9.33 5.74
CA ALA A 60 1.76 9.04 7.12
C ALA A 60 0.86 7.97 7.75
N PHE A 61 -0.46 8.05 7.53
CA PHE A 61 -1.44 7.06 7.96
C PHE A 61 -1.15 5.66 7.35
N LEU A 62 -0.86 5.58 6.05
CA LEU A 62 -0.47 4.32 5.40
C LEU A 62 0.81 3.73 6.00
N LEU A 63 1.81 4.57 6.28
CA LEU A 63 3.08 4.15 6.88
C LEU A 63 2.87 3.60 8.29
N ASP A 64 2.09 4.28 9.13
CA ASP A 64 1.78 3.82 10.48
C ASP A 64 1.04 2.48 10.47
N ALA A 65 0.06 2.33 9.58
CA ALA A 65 -0.65 1.07 9.39
C ALA A 65 0.26 -0.05 8.85
N ALA A 66 1.14 0.25 7.89
CA ALA A 66 2.09 -0.70 7.34
C ALA A 66 3.04 -1.22 8.43
N HIS A 67 3.55 -0.35 9.31
CA HIS A 67 4.37 -0.75 10.45
C HIS A 67 3.61 -1.63 11.44
N LEU A 68 2.38 -1.25 11.81
CA LEU A 68 1.55 -2.05 12.73
C LEU A 68 1.24 -3.45 12.19
N LEU A 69 1.08 -3.58 10.87
CA LEU A 69 0.67 -4.81 10.20
C LEU A 69 1.82 -5.56 9.52
N ASN A 70 3.06 -5.11 9.70
CA ASN A 70 4.28 -5.67 9.11
C ASN A 70 4.23 -5.75 7.57
N VAL A 71 3.62 -4.74 6.92
CA VAL A 71 3.70 -4.55 5.47
C VAL A 71 5.04 -3.90 5.16
N PRO A 72 5.90 -4.51 4.33
CA PRO A 72 7.20 -3.94 4.00
C PRO A 72 7.05 -2.65 3.20
N VAL A 73 7.85 -1.66 3.58
CA VAL A 73 7.86 -0.33 2.98
C VAL A 73 9.15 -0.14 2.18
N GLN A 74 9.01 0.38 0.98
CA GLN A 74 10.10 0.90 0.14
C GLN A 74 9.81 2.35 -0.20
N CYS A 75 10.86 3.14 -0.51
CA CYS A 75 10.68 4.52 -0.95
C CYS A 75 11.82 4.97 -1.86
N THR A 76 11.61 6.08 -2.58
CA THR A 76 12.61 6.70 -3.44
C THR A 76 12.64 8.22 -3.27
N GLU A 77 13.78 8.83 -3.66
CA GLU A 77 13.93 10.27 -3.83
C GLU A 77 14.36 10.57 -5.27
N GLN A 78 13.65 11.48 -5.94
CA GLN A 78 14.00 11.98 -7.27
C GLN A 78 15.06 13.06 -7.14
N TYR A 79 16.27 12.84 -7.65
CA TYR A 79 17.34 13.85 -7.75
C TYR A 79 17.39 14.79 -6.51
N PRO A 80 17.69 14.29 -5.30
CA PRO A 80 17.53 15.07 -4.07
C PRO A 80 18.41 16.32 -4.01
N ARG A 81 19.56 16.35 -4.72
CA ARG A 81 20.40 17.54 -4.86
C ARG A 81 19.64 18.73 -5.47
N GLY A 82 18.70 18.47 -6.37
CA GLY A 82 17.87 19.50 -7.00
C GLY A 82 16.52 19.71 -6.30
N LEU A 83 15.87 18.63 -5.86
CA LEU A 83 14.47 18.64 -5.39
C LEU A 83 14.33 18.62 -3.84
N GLY A 84 15.44 18.58 -3.11
CA GLY A 84 15.43 18.50 -1.66
C GLY A 84 15.22 17.08 -1.14
N ALA A 85 15.27 16.90 0.16
CA ALA A 85 15.02 15.63 0.82
C ALA A 85 13.52 15.34 0.94
N THR A 86 13.18 14.12 1.38
CA THR A 86 11.82 13.76 1.82
C THR A 86 11.36 14.71 2.92
N VAL A 87 10.08 15.09 2.89
CA VAL A 87 9.48 16.01 3.88
C VAL A 87 9.65 15.51 5.31
N PRO A 88 9.90 16.40 6.29
CA PRO A 88 10.22 16.03 7.68
C PRO A 88 9.17 15.13 8.34
N GLU A 89 7.90 15.31 7.99
CA GLU A 89 6.76 14.56 8.54
C GLU A 89 6.84 13.06 8.26
N LEU A 90 7.55 12.65 7.20
CA LEU A 90 7.65 11.26 6.77
C LEU A 90 9.02 10.62 7.04
N VAL A 91 10.09 11.42 7.20
CA VAL A 91 11.47 10.91 7.31
C VAL A 91 11.62 9.83 8.38
N GLY A 92 11.06 10.05 9.58
CA GLY A 92 11.17 9.11 10.70
C GLY A 92 10.35 7.81 10.53
N LYS A 93 9.51 7.73 9.50
CA LYS A 93 8.64 6.58 9.22
C LYS A 93 9.11 5.75 8.01
N LEU A 94 10.12 6.23 7.29
CA LEU A 94 10.60 5.63 6.04
C LEU A 94 11.95 4.91 6.24
N PRO A 95 12.18 3.81 5.48
CA PRO A 95 13.48 3.17 5.43
C PRO A 95 14.51 4.02 4.69
N GLU A 96 15.65 3.42 4.33
CA GLU A 96 16.62 4.03 3.42
C GLU A 96 15.94 4.45 2.11
N ARG A 97 16.29 5.65 1.62
CA ARG A 97 15.67 6.31 0.47
C ARG A 97 16.68 6.43 -0.66
N PRO A 98 16.83 5.39 -1.51
CA PRO A 98 17.70 5.46 -2.66
C PRO A 98 17.25 6.57 -3.62
N ASP A 99 18.21 7.34 -4.13
CA ASP A 99 17.97 8.36 -5.13
C ASP A 99 17.88 7.77 -6.54
N LYS A 100 17.16 8.46 -7.40
CA LYS A 100 17.02 8.12 -8.82
C LYS A 100 16.98 9.35 -9.70
N VAL A 101 17.38 9.18 -10.96
CA VAL A 101 17.26 10.20 -12.03
C VAL A 101 16.09 9.84 -12.96
N ALA A 102 15.89 8.55 -13.24
CA ALA A 102 14.72 8.06 -13.97
C ALA A 102 13.42 8.38 -13.20
N PHE A 103 12.32 8.59 -13.93
CA PHE A 103 11.03 8.85 -13.27
C PHE A 103 10.49 7.61 -12.57
N SER A 104 10.65 6.44 -13.18
CA SER A 104 10.23 5.19 -12.56
C SER A 104 11.13 4.78 -11.39
N SER A 105 10.54 4.39 -10.27
CA SER A 105 11.25 3.78 -9.13
C SER A 105 11.79 2.39 -9.44
N CYS A 106 11.29 1.72 -10.49
CA CYS A 106 11.82 0.43 -10.94
C CYS A 106 13.23 0.54 -11.54
N ALA A 107 13.70 1.75 -11.88
CA ALA A 107 15.08 1.98 -12.27
C ALA A 107 16.07 1.79 -11.10
N VAL A 108 15.59 1.69 -9.87
CA VAL A 108 16.36 1.33 -8.67
C VAL A 108 16.19 -0.18 -8.44
N PRO A 109 17.18 -1.03 -8.78
CA PRO A 109 17.00 -2.48 -8.75
C PRO A 109 16.61 -3.04 -7.39
N SER A 110 17.08 -2.44 -6.29
CA SER A 110 16.76 -2.86 -4.93
C SER A 110 15.27 -2.79 -4.60
N ILE A 111 14.50 -1.88 -5.21
CA ILE A 111 13.05 -1.73 -5.00
C ILE A 111 12.31 -2.99 -5.47
N VAL A 112 12.49 -3.37 -6.75
CA VAL A 112 11.84 -4.55 -7.34
C VAL A 112 12.34 -5.84 -6.68
N GLN A 113 13.65 -5.96 -6.47
CA GLN A 113 14.26 -7.13 -5.83
C GLN A 113 13.75 -7.33 -4.39
N SER A 114 13.49 -6.27 -3.64
CA SER A 114 12.95 -6.37 -2.29
C SER A 114 11.56 -7.00 -2.31
N PHE A 115 10.65 -6.53 -3.16
CA PHE A 115 9.31 -7.10 -3.25
C PHE A 115 9.31 -8.57 -3.70
N HIS A 116 10.20 -8.94 -4.63
CA HIS A 116 10.36 -10.34 -5.03
C HIS A 116 10.91 -11.21 -3.89
N ARG A 117 11.98 -10.76 -3.22
CA ARG A 117 12.59 -11.49 -2.11
C ARG A 117 11.61 -11.74 -0.96
N GLU A 118 10.73 -10.78 -0.72
CA GLU A 118 9.73 -10.85 0.35
C GLU A 118 8.40 -11.46 -0.09
N ALA A 119 8.34 -12.00 -1.33
CA ALA A 119 7.13 -12.58 -1.93
C ALA A 119 5.91 -11.63 -1.86
N ARG A 120 6.11 -10.36 -2.26
CA ARG A 120 5.08 -9.32 -2.29
C ARG A 120 4.60 -9.06 -3.73
N PRO A 121 3.71 -9.89 -4.29
CA PRO A 121 3.22 -9.74 -5.67
C PRO A 121 2.27 -8.56 -5.85
N LYS A 122 1.79 -7.96 -4.77
CA LYS A 122 0.90 -6.79 -4.74
C LYS A 122 1.65 -5.60 -4.21
N VAL A 123 1.59 -4.46 -4.90
CA VAL A 123 2.28 -3.22 -4.50
C VAL A 123 1.28 -2.07 -4.46
N VAL A 124 1.15 -1.44 -3.30
CA VAL A 124 0.42 -0.18 -3.12
C VAL A 124 1.37 0.97 -3.39
N LEU A 125 0.97 1.87 -4.27
CA LEU A 125 1.70 3.09 -4.60
C LEU A 125 1.06 4.29 -3.92
N CYS A 126 1.90 5.13 -3.31
CA CYS A 126 1.57 6.47 -2.85
C CYS A 126 2.74 7.42 -3.15
N GLY A 127 2.51 8.74 -3.09
CA GLY A 127 3.54 9.75 -3.36
C GLY A 127 3.28 10.59 -4.59
N ILE A 128 4.31 11.15 -5.21
CA ILE A 128 4.20 12.21 -6.21
C ILE A 128 5.21 12.05 -7.37
N GLU A 129 4.98 12.71 -8.57
CA GLU A 129 3.67 13.20 -8.97
C GLU A 129 2.89 12.07 -9.66
N THR A 130 1.57 12.04 -9.50
CA THR A 130 0.70 11.01 -10.07
C THR A 130 0.93 10.79 -11.56
N HIS A 131 1.09 11.87 -12.34
CA HIS A 131 1.26 11.84 -13.80
C HIS A 131 2.70 11.66 -14.28
N VAL A 132 3.67 11.62 -13.35
CA VAL A 132 5.10 11.43 -13.67
C VAL A 132 5.63 10.17 -12.99
N CYS A 133 6.24 10.29 -11.81
CA CYS A 133 6.95 9.18 -11.18
C CYS A 133 6.00 8.03 -10.78
N VAL A 134 4.80 8.34 -10.27
CA VAL A 134 3.81 7.31 -9.92
C VAL A 134 3.33 6.58 -11.17
N LEU A 135 2.97 7.31 -12.23
CA LEU A 135 2.52 6.70 -13.49
C LEU A 135 3.60 5.79 -14.10
N HIS A 136 4.83 6.28 -14.25
CA HIS A 136 5.91 5.48 -14.83
C HIS A 136 6.24 4.24 -13.99
N THR A 137 6.30 4.39 -12.67
CA THR A 137 6.53 3.26 -11.75
C THR A 137 5.43 2.21 -11.83
N ALA A 138 4.16 2.66 -11.87
CA ALA A 138 3.03 1.74 -11.97
C ALA A 138 3.04 0.94 -13.27
N LEU A 139 3.31 1.59 -14.41
CA LEU A 139 3.38 0.92 -15.71
C LEU A 139 4.51 -0.11 -15.76
N ASP A 140 5.68 0.21 -15.21
CA ASP A 140 6.80 -0.72 -15.16
C ASP A 140 6.51 -1.91 -14.22
N LEU A 141 5.91 -1.68 -13.04
CA LEU A 141 5.51 -2.76 -12.14
C LEU A 141 4.47 -3.69 -12.77
N LEU A 142 3.48 -3.14 -13.49
CA LEU A 142 2.51 -3.93 -14.25
C LEU A 142 3.20 -4.79 -15.33
N ALA A 143 4.16 -4.23 -16.06
CA ALA A 143 4.96 -4.95 -17.04
C ALA A 143 5.82 -6.06 -16.42
N LEU A 144 6.22 -5.90 -15.16
CA LEU A 144 6.92 -6.92 -14.37
C LEU A 144 5.98 -7.92 -13.67
N ASN A 145 4.69 -7.93 -14.04
CA ASN A 145 3.65 -8.81 -13.51
C ASN A 145 3.32 -8.62 -12.02
N PHE A 146 3.61 -7.45 -11.44
CA PHE A 146 3.05 -7.09 -10.16
C PHE A 146 1.59 -6.68 -10.30
N ARG A 147 0.80 -6.93 -9.28
CA ARG A 147 -0.53 -6.32 -9.16
C ARG A 147 -0.38 -4.98 -8.45
N VAL A 148 -0.69 -3.91 -9.16
CA VAL A 148 -0.47 -2.55 -8.72
C VAL A 148 -1.76 -1.94 -8.20
N TYR A 149 -1.70 -1.35 -7.00
CA TYR A 149 -2.76 -0.57 -6.37
C TYR A 149 -2.31 0.87 -6.22
N VAL A 150 -3.18 1.82 -6.50
CA VAL A 150 -2.88 3.24 -6.36
C VAL A 150 -3.82 3.84 -5.32
N ALA A 151 -3.28 4.28 -4.19
CA ALA A 151 -4.03 4.96 -3.14
C ALA A 151 -4.34 6.40 -3.58
N VAL A 152 -5.53 6.62 -4.18
CA VAL A 152 -5.88 7.88 -4.86
C VAL A 152 -5.87 9.10 -3.97
N ASP A 153 -6.11 8.92 -2.67
CA ASP A 153 -6.07 9.95 -1.64
C ASP A 153 -4.67 10.18 -1.06
N ALA A 154 -3.68 9.37 -1.49
CA ALA A 154 -2.28 9.43 -1.09
C ALA A 154 -1.32 9.61 -2.29
N VAL A 155 -1.84 9.92 -3.47
CA VAL A 155 -1.07 10.38 -4.63
C VAL A 155 -1.55 11.77 -5.07
N GLY A 156 -0.66 12.59 -5.62
CA GLY A 156 -1.01 13.95 -6.00
C GLY A 156 -0.15 14.49 -7.14
N SER A 157 -0.62 15.57 -7.75
CA SER A 157 0.08 16.34 -8.78
C SER A 157 -0.11 17.84 -8.57
N ARG A 158 0.77 18.65 -9.16
CA ARG A 158 0.62 20.12 -9.17
C ARG A 158 -0.56 20.59 -10.03
N SER A 159 -0.95 19.80 -11.03
CA SER A 159 -2.08 20.08 -11.93
C SER A 159 -3.17 19.03 -11.72
N ARG A 160 -4.41 19.50 -11.47
CA ARG A 160 -5.56 18.62 -11.24
C ARG A 160 -5.92 17.81 -12.50
N ILE A 161 -5.86 18.44 -13.67
CA ILE A 161 -6.15 17.73 -14.93
C ILE A 161 -5.14 16.61 -15.20
N ASP A 162 -3.85 16.84 -14.91
CA ASP A 162 -2.81 15.83 -15.10
C ASP A 162 -2.99 14.66 -14.10
N HIS A 163 -3.39 14.96 -12.87
CA HIS A 163 -3.73 13.97 -11.86
C HIS A 163 -4.90 13.08 -12.32
N ASP A 164 -6.02 13.70 -12.72
CA ASP A 164 -7.24 12.98 -13.12
C ASP A 164 -7.01 12.11 -14.36
N ILE A 165 -6.28 12.62 -15.34
CA ILE A 165 -5.96 11.85 -16.54
C ILE A 165 -4.98 10.71 -16.23
N ALA A 166 -4.00 10.93 -15.36
CA ALA A 166 -3.09 9.89 -14.93
C ALA A 166 -3.82 8.72 -14.24
N LEU A 167 -4.74 9.01 -13.31
CA LEU A 167 -5.54 7.97 -12.64
C LEU A 167 -6.35 7.15 -13.64
N ARG A 168 -7.01 7.80 -14.61
CA ARG A 168 -7.76 7.09 -15.68
C ARG A 168 -6.85 6.22 -16.56
N ARG A 169 -5.62 6.68 -16.86
CA ARG A 169 -4.63 5.89 -17.60
C ARG A 169 -4.19 4.68 -16.82
N LEU A 170 -3.91 4.85 -15.53
CA LEU A 170 -3.47 3.78 -14.63
C LEU A 170 -4.55 2.69 -14.52
N GLU A 171 -5.80 3.08 -14.30
CA GLU A 171 -6.92 2.15 -14.24
C GLU A 171 -7.08 1.35 -15.55
N ARG A 172 -7.02 2.01 -16.71
CA ARG A 172 -7.08 1.34 -18.03
C ARG A 172 -5.88 0.45 -18.31
N ALA A 173 -4.73 0.74 -17.73
CA ALA A 173 -3.53 -0.10 -17.84
C ALA A 173 -3.58 -1.34 -16.93
N GLY A 174 -4.58 -1.45 -16.06
CA GLY A 174 -4.77 -2.59 -15.15
C GLY A 174 -4.34 -2.33 -13.70
N ALA A 175 -3.98 -1.10 -13.34
CA ALA A 175 -3.81 -0.73 -11.93
C ALA A 175 -5.18 -0.65 -11.25
N ILE A 176 -5.24 -1.03 -9.99
CA ILE A 176 -6.45 -1.00 -9.17
C ILE A 176 -6.44 0.28 -8.35
N LEU A 177 -7.44 1.14 -8.54
CA LEU A 177 -7.60 2.33 -7.73
C LEU A 177 -8.20 1.95 -6.37
N THR A 178 -7.62 2.49 -5.31
CA THR A 178 -8.01 2.25 -3.91
C THR A 178 -7.83 3.53 -3.10
N THR A 179 -8.16 3.51 -1.82
CA THR A 179 -7.85 4.59 -0.87
C THR A 179 -6.95 4.08 0.24
N SER A 180 -6.29 5.00 0.94
CA SER A 180 -5.46 4.66 2.09
C SER A 180 -6.22 3.84 3.14
N GLU A 181 -7.47 4.18 3.41
CA GLU A 181 -8.30 3.46 4.39
C GLU A 181 -8.73 2.08 3.90
N MET A 182 -9.10 1.94 2.62
CA MET A 182 -9.38 0.63 2.01
C MET A 182 -8.18 -0.31 2.12
N CYS A 183 -6.96 0.17 1.83
CA CYS A 183 -5.74 -0.61 1.99
C CYS A 183 -5.61 -1.16 3.41
N VAL A 184 -5.79 -0.32 4.42
CA VAL A 184 -5.64 -0.70 5.83
C VAL A 184 -6.68 -1.74 6.24
N PHE A 185 -7.94 -1.60 5.80
CA PHE A 185 -8.97 -2.61 6.09
C PHE A 185 -8.73 -3.93 5.37
N GLU A 186 -8.21 -3.91 4.15
CA GLU A 186 -7.83 -5.14 3.46
C GLU A 186 -6.63 -5.82 4.13
N TRP A 187 -5.62 -5.07 4.56
CA TRP A 187 -4.44 -5.61 5.25
C TRP A 187 -4.79 -6.26 6.58
N ILE A 188 -5.69 -5.66 7.37
CA ILE A 188 -6.09 -6.22 8.66
C ILE A 188 -7.06 -7.40 8.53
N GLY A 189 -7.85 -7.44 7.46
CA GLY A 189 -8.74 -8.54 7.11
C GLY A 189 -9.95 -8.75 8.00
N GLY A 190 -9.98 -8.21 9.23
CA GLY A 190 -11.14 -8.34 10.11
C GLY A 190 -10.92 -7.96 11.57
N ALA A 191 -12.00 -7.80 12.30
CA ALA A 191 -11.99 -7.35 13.70
C ALA A 191 -11.34 -8.36 14.68
N GLY A 192 -11.16 -9.61 14.27
CA GLY A 192 -10.47 -10.64 15.07
C GLY A 192 -8.94 -10.55 15.02
N HIS A 193 -8.37 -9.63 14.22
CA HIS A 193 -6.93 -9.49 14.12
C HIS A 193 -6.31 -8.94 15.42
N PRO A 194 -5.14 -9.47 15.89
CA PRO A 194 -4.50 -9.00 17.14
C PRO A 194 -4.26 -7.48 17.18
N GLN A 195 -3.96 -6.87 16.05
CA GLN A 195 -3.71 -5.42 15.93
C GLN A 195 -4.98 -4.58 15.70
N PHE A 196 -6.19 -5.17 15.73
CA PHE A 196 -7.42 -4.44 15.38
C PHE A 196 -7.64 -3.19 16.23
N LYS A 197 -7.37 -3.27 17.55
CA LYS A 197 -7.51 -2.13 18.46
C LYS A 197 -6.57 -0.98 18.08
N ALA A 198 -5.31 -1.27 17.78
CA ALA A 198 -4.32 -0.26 17.38
C ALA A 198 -4.68 0.38 16.03
N VAL A 199 -5.08 -0.41 15.05
CA VAL A 199 -5.56 0.09 13.75
C VAL A 199 -6.82 0.94 13.91
N SER A 200 -7.78 0.52 14.74
CA SER A 200 -8.99 1.31 15.02
C SER A 200 -8.66 2.68 15.64
N GLN A 201 -7.69 2.75 16.55
CA GLN A 201 -7.22 4.02 17.10
C GLN A 201 -6.59 4.92 16.02
N LEU A 202 -5.74 4.36 15.17
CA LEU A 202 -5.12 5.08 14.06
C LEU A 202 -6.18 5.68 13.10
N ILE A 203 -7.22 4.92 12.77
CA ILE A 203 -8.35 5.42 11.96
C ILE A 203 -9.09 6.56 12.66
N GLN A 204 -9.38 6.43 13.97
CA GLN A 204 -10.05 7.49 14.72
C GLN A 204 -9.23 8.78 14.80
N GLU A 205 -7.92 8.67 14.97
CA GLU A 205 -7.00 9.82 14.97
C GLU A 205 -7.00 10.51 13.59
N ARG A 206 -6.94 9.75 12.51
CA ARG A 206 -7.06 10.28 11.14
C ARG A 206 -8.39 10.99 10.92
N MET A 207 -9.51 10.43 11.38
CA MET A 207 -10.84 11.05 11.27
C MET A 207 -10.91 12.42 11.97
N LYS A 208 -10.30 12.56 13.15
CA LYS A 208 -10.22 13.84 13.85
C LYS A 208 -9.43 14.89 13.07
N GLN A 209 -8.36 14.47 12.39
CA GLN A 209 -7.53 15.36 11.56
C GLN A 209 -8.20 15.79 10.25
N ILE A 210 -9.18 15.03 9.74
CA ILE A 210 -9.95 15.37 8.53
C ILE A 210 -11.06 16.36 8.85
N ASN A 211 -11.64 16.30 10.06
CA ASN A 211 -12.79 17.10 10.47
C ASN A 211 -12.41 18.43 11.16
N ASN A 212 -11.12 18.68 11.38
CA ASN A 212 -10.56 19.94 11.89
C ASN A 212 -9.94 20.75 10.75
#